data_d4dbe872b00d49b611623544a8bc7951
#
_entry.id   d4dbe872b00d49b611623544a8bc7951
#
_cell.length_a   1.000
_cell.length_b   1.000
_cell.length_c   1.000
_cell.angle_alpha   90.00
_cell.angle_beta   90.00
_cell.angle_gamma   90.00
#
_symmetry.space_group_name_H-M   'P 1'
#
loop_
_entity.id
_entity.type
_entity.pdbx_description
1 polymer ?
#
loop_
_entity_poly.entity_id
_entity_poly.type
_entity_poly.pdbx_seq_one_letter_code
_entity_poly.pdbx_strand_id
1 'polypeptide(L)'
;MIEFSHATFAYEGSSTPALRDFSLCVGAGECVVLCGKSGCGKSTALRLVNGMIPNFYDGSLSGSVSVAGRDPFECEIWELAGIVGTVFQNPRTQFYATDTTSEVSFGCENMRLVREEIARRVDEAFAQTGIAELKGRSIFELSGGEKQAVAFASVSAMSPSVYVLDEPSSNLDLRAIDALGTIIASLKRRGATILVAEHRLGYLDGVADRAVLIEDGRLVCEMSLEDVRRMSREDRARTGLRPLRSELSHDLESRAMLPGKSTDRIVCDDVGFSYRKGAGLALGIDRMDVRMGSVTAVLGRNGAGKSTFSRCLAGLVKPNRGKLLGRSGPLSERERLAMSYVVMQDVNHQLFCPSVREEVLLSAGKGAISGLEEVFGHLDLEGLEERHPMSLSGGQKQSVAIASALASSKKVLIFDEPTSGLDYSHMLEAARLFQAIAEDGMAVLVVTHDMDLVAECCDFAVVLERGAVLREGPVDASFLVWAIQYLRRDTSNGNEREGATA
;
A
#
# COMPACT_ATOMS: atom_id res chain seq x y z
N MET A 1 -23.69 2.79 -17.92
CA MET A 1 -22.39 2.85 -18.65
C MET A 1 -21.63 1.53 -18.51
N ILE A 2 -21.60 0.94 -17.33
CA ILE A 2 -21.11 -0.43 -17.09
C ILE A 2 -22.28 -1.23 -16.53
N GLU A 3 -22.51 -2.44 -17.04
CA GLU A 3 -23.59 -3.30 -16.59
C GLU A 3 -23.12 -4.74 -16.44
N PHE A 4 -23.35 -5.32 -15.29
CA PHE A 4 -23.23 -6.74 -15.00
C PHE A 4 -24.64 -7.30 -14.80
N SER A 5 -25.01 -8.36 -15.51
CA SER A 5 -26.29 -9.02 -15.36
C SER A 5 -26.08 -10.48 -15.03
N HIS A 6 -26.33 -10.84 -13.77
CA HIS A 6 -26.18 -12.20 -13.24
C HIS A 6 -24.83 -12.84 -13.58
N ALA A 7 -23.74 -12.04 -13.58
CA ALA A 7 -22.42 -12.49 -13.99
C ALA A 7 -21.84 -13.47 -12.97
N THR A 8 -21.52 -14.67 -13.41
CA THR A 8 -20.79 -15.68 -12.63
C THR A 8 -19.54 -16.06 -13.41
N PHE A 9 -18.37 -15.82 -12.83
CA PHE A 9 -17.08 -16.06 -13.47
C PHE A 9 -16.19 -16.97 -12.63
N ALA A 10 -15.61 -17.99 -13.25
CA ALA A 10 -14.62 -18.87 -12.66
C ALA A 10 -13.36 -18.88 -13.54
N TYR A 11 -12.19 -18.67 -12.90
CA TYR A 11 -10.89 -18.84 -13.58
C TYR A 11 -10.67 -20.31 -13.96
N GLU A 12 -9.95 -20.55 -15.05
CA GLU A 12 -9.58 -21.89 -15.47
C GLU A 12 -8.80 -22.61 -14.35
N GLY A 13 -9.17 -23.88 -14.08
CA GLY A 13 -8.58 -24.66 -13.01
C GLY A 13 -9.06 -24.32 -11.59
N SER A 14 -9.92 -23.31 -11.42
CA SER A 14 -10.51 -23.00 -10.12
C SER A 14 -11.81 -23.78 -9.91
N SER A 15 -11.95 -24.42 -8.75
CA SER A 15 -13.19 -25.10 -8.35
C SER A 15 -14.27 -24.13 -7.84
N THR A 16 -13.89 -22.89 -7.53
CA THR A 16 -14.81 -21.88 -6.96
C THR A 16 -14.88 -20.66 -7.86
N PRO A 17 -16.08 -20.17 -8.22
CA PRO A 17 -16.24 -18.94 -8.97
C PRO A 17 -15.71 -17.73 -8.17
N ALA A 18 -15.01 -16.83 -8.88
CA ALA A 18 -14.52 -15.57 -8.32
C ALA A 18 -15.61 -14.48 -8.28
N LEU A 19 -16.61 -14.57 -9.16
CA LEU A 19 -17.87 -13.81 -9.08
C LEU A 19 -19.04 -14.78 -9.16
N ARG A 20 -20.12 -14.49 -8.42
CA ARG A 20 -21.29 -15.36 -8.30
C ARG A 20 -22.58 -14.54 -8.36
N ASP A 21 -23.34 -14.72 -9.43
CA ASP A 21 -24.62 -14.02 -9.61
C ASP A 21 -24.52 -12.52 -9.34
N PHE A 22 -23.41 -11.92 -9.86
CA PHE A 22 -23.06 -10.54 -9.63
C PHE A 22 -23.82 -9.65 -10.61
N SER A 23 -24.63 -8.75 -10.08
CA SER A 23 -25.38 -7.77 -10.86
C SER A 23 -25.10 -6.37 -10.34
N LEU A 24 -24.62 -5.49 -11.23
CA LEU A 24 -24.27 -4.11 -10.93
C LEU A 24 -24.49 -3.23 -12.16
N CYS A 25 -25.10 -2.08 -11.96
CA CYS A 25 -25.21 -1.06 -13.00
C CYS A 25 -24.49 0.20 -12.54
N VAL A 26 -23.53 0.73 -13.35
CA VAL A 26 -22.85 2.00 -13.13
C VAL A 26 -23.29 2.98 -14.20
N GLY A 27 -23.88 4.09 -13.78
CA GLY A 27 -24.36 5.17 -14.63
C GLY A 27 -23.22 5.93 -15.31
N ALA A 28 -23.55 6.68 -16.39
CA ALA A 28 -22.59 7.58 -17.02
C ALA A 28 -22.22 8.73 -16.04
N GLY A 29 -20.93 8.99 -15.89
CA GLY A 29 -20.42 10.03 -14.97
C GLY A 29 -20.46 9.64 -13.48
N GLU A 30 -20.85 8.41 -13.15
CA GLU A 30 -20.90 7.92 -11.79
C GLU A 30 -19.50 7.39 -11.35
N CYS A 31 -19.15 7.64 -10.10
CA CYS A 31 -17.97 7.09 -9.43
C CYS A 31 -18.42 6.05 -8.40
N VAL A 32 -18.16 4.77 -8.68
CA VAL A 32 -18.55 3.64 -7.83
C VAL A 32 -17.30 2.98 -7.26
N VAL A 33 -17.31 2.71 -5.95
CA VAL A 33 -16.22 2.00 -5.29
C VAL A 33 -16.65 0.56 -4.99
N LEU A 34 -15.90 -0.40 -5.54
CA LEU A 34 -15.99 -1.80 -5.14
C LEU A 34 -15.14 -2.01 -3.89
N CYS A 35 -15.76 -2.47 -2.83
CA CYS A 35 -15.11 -2.69 -1.54
C CYS A 35 -15.42 -4.10 -1.01
N GLY A 36 -14.66 -4.53 0.01
CA GLY A 36 -14.75 -5.88 0.58
C GLY A 36 -13.36 -6.44 0.86
N LYS A 37 -13.29 -7.59 1.52
CA LYS A 37 -12.03 -8.26 1.86
C LYS A 37 -11.15 -8.57 0.66
N SER A 38 -9.88 -8.81 0.91
CA SER A 38 -8.95 -9.30 -0.12
C SER A 38 -9.46 -10.65 -0.68
N GLY A 39 -9.39 -10.80 -2.02
CA GLY A 39 -9.88 -12.02 -2.69
C GLY A 39 -11.40 -12.12 -2.90
N CYS A 40 -12.22 -11.14 -2.48
CA CYS A 40 -13.68 -11.19 -2.61
C CYS A 40 -14.21 -11.02 -4.05
N GLY A 41 -13.37 -10.77 -5.07
CA GLY A 41 -13.76 -10.65 -6.46
C GLY A 41 -13.66 -9.25 -7.09
N LYS A 42 -13.22 -8.20 -6.36
CA LYS A 42 -13.09 -6.82 -6.87
C LYS A 42 -12.27 -6.73 -8.16
N SER A 43 -11.03 -7.21 -8.14
CA SER A 43 -10.15 -7.16 -9.32
C SER A 43 -10.68 -8.03 -10.47
N THR A 44 -11.43 -9.11 -10.18
CA THR A 44 -12.10 -9.91 -11.21
C THR A 44 -13.19 -9.09 -11.91
N ALA A 45 -14.00 -8.34 -11.16
CA ALA A 45 -15.00 -7.44 -11.76
C ALA A 45 -14.32 -6.35 -12.62
N LEU A 46 -13.22 -5.76 -12.17
CA LEU A 46 -12.45 -4.80 -12.97
C LEU A 46 -11.89 -5.41 -14.25
N ARG A 47 -11.34 -6.65 -14.17
CA ARG A 47 -10.76 -7.36 -15.33
C ARG A 47 -11.81 -7.72 -16.38
N LEU A 48 -13.05 -7.97 -15.99
CA LEU A 48 -14.16 -8.14 -16.92
C LEU A 48 -14.51 -6.84 -17.66
N VAL A 49 -14.46 -5.71 -16.96
CA VAL A 49 -14.75 -4.38 -17.54
C VAL A 49 -13.68 -3.93 -18.53
N ASN A 50 -12.40 -4.16 -18.22
CA ASN A 50 -11.29 -3.69 -19.06
C ASN A 50 -10.83 -4.70 -20.12
N GLY A 51 -11.50 -5.84 -20.25
CA GLY A 51 -11.22 -6.87 -21.24
C GLY A 51 -9.95 -7.69 -20.97
N MET A 52 -9.32 -7.58 -19.80
CA MET A 52 -8.25 -8.51 -19.42
C MET A 52 -8.77 -9.95 -19.30
N ILE A 53 -10.04 -10.12 -18.96
CA ILE A 53 -10.79 -11.34 -19.13
C ILE A 53 -11.66 -11.15 -20.39
N PRO A 54 -11.57 -12.01 -21.41
CA PRO A 54 -10.83 -13.28 -21.46
C PRO A 54 -9.40 -13.17 -22.03
N ASN A 55 -8.92 -12.00 -22.45
CA ASN A 55 -7.72 -11.88 -23.27
C ASN A 55 -6.39 -12.31 -22.59
N PHE A 56 -6.28 -12.19 -21.27
CA PHE A 56 -5.09 -12.54 -20.50
C PHE A 56 -5.37 -13.55 -19.39
N TYR A 57 -6.62 -13.74 -19.05
CA TYR A 57 -7.05 -14.66 -18.00
C TYR A 57 -8.17 -15.53 -18.56
N ASP A 58 -7.91 -16.82 -18.69
CA ASP A 58 -8.88 -17.80 -19.14
C ASP A 58 -9.88 -18.13 -18.03
N GLY A 59 -11.09 -18.45 -18.44
CA GLY A 59 -12.16 -18.84 -17.53
C GLY A 59 -13.52 -18.95 -18.21
N SER A 60 -14.54 -19.23 -17.42
CA SER A 60 -15.91 -19.35 -17.90
C SER A 60 -16.79 -18.26 -17.29
N LEU A 61 -17.52 -17.54 -18.14
CA LEU A 61 -18.53 -16.56 -17.76
C LEU A 61 -19.93 -17.10 -18.07
N SER A 62 -20.85 -17.00 -17.12
CA SER A 62 -22.30 -17.07 -17.37
C SER A 62 -22.94 -15.74 -16.96
N GLY A 63 -24.08 -15.38 -17.53
CA GLY A 63 -24.62 -14.03 -17.47
C GLY A 63 -23.98 -13.14 -18.53
N SER A 64 -23.96 -11.81 -18.31
CA SER A 64 -23.39 -10.88 -19.27
C SER A 64 -22.71 -9.69 -18.61
N VAL A 65 -21.76 -9.10 -19.33
CA VAL A 65 -21.08 -7.84 -18.96
C VAL A 65 -21.14 -6.91 -20.17
N SER A 66 -21.51 -5.65 -19.96
CA SER A 66 -21.54 -4.62 -21.00
C SER A 66 -20.80 -3.37 -20.53
N VAL A 67 -20.00 -2.79 -21.41
CA VAL A 67 -19.24 -1.54 -21.16
C VAL A 67 -19.47 -0.59 -22.32
N ALA A 68 -20.13 0.53 -22.06
CA ALA A 68 -20.56 1.48 -23.09
C ALA A 68 -21.38 0.83 -24.23
N GLY A 69 -22.19 -0.17 -23.88
CA GLY A 69 -23.01 -0.93 -24.83
C GLY A 69 -22.27 -2.00 -25.65
N ARG A 70 -21.02 -2.30 -25.30
CA ARG A 70 -20.21 -3.35 -25.93
C ARG A 70 -19.99 -4.50 -24.96
N ASP A 71 -19.95 -5.71 -25.47
CA ASP A 71 -19.57 -6.92 -24.72
C ASP A 71 -18.05 -7.08 -24.77
N PRO A 72 -17.34 -7.08 -23.63
CA PRO A 72 -15.88 -7.28 -23.59
C PRO A 72 -15.40 -8.62 -24.14
N PHE A 73 -16.27 -9.63 -24.22
CA PHE A 73 -15.95 -10.95 -24.79
C PHE A 73 -16.06 -11.00 -26.31
N GLU A 74 -16.79 -10.04 -26.90
CA GLU A 74 -17.01 -9.96 -28.35
C GLU A 74 -16.15 -8.86 -29.00
N CYS A 75 -15.56 -7.97 -28.19
CA CYS A 75 -14.72 -6.87 -28.67
C CYS A 75 -13.24 -7.24 -28.71
N GLU A 76 -12.54 -6.72 -29.70
CA GLU A 76 -11.09 -6.70 -29.68
C GLU A 76 -10.57 -5.79 -28.54
N ILE A 77 -9.53 -6.22 -27.83
CA ILE A 77 -9.03 -5.49 -26.64
C ILE A 77 -8.60 -4.05 -26.95
N TRP A 78 -8.10 -3.79 -28.16
CA TRP A 78 -7.71 -2.44 -28.59
C TRP A 78 -8.91 -1.50 -28.80
N GLU A 79 -10.07 -2.04 -29.18
CA GLU A 79 -11.32 -1.26 -29.30
C GLU A 79 -11.82 -0.87 -27.89
N LEU A 80 -11.74 -1.80 -26.95
CA LEU A 80 -12.13 -1.56 -25.57
C LEU A 80 -11.16 -0.59 -24.88
N ALA A 81 -9.86 -0.67 -25.17
CA ALA A 81 -8.84 0.25 -24.64
C ALA A 81 -9.06 1.73 -25.05
N GLY A 82 -9.76 1.97 -26.16
CA GLY A 82 -10.20 3.32 -26.55
C GLY A 82 -11.33 3.88 -25.69
N ILE A 83 -12.06 3.02 -24.97
CA ILE A 83 -13.23 3.37 -24.14
C ILE A 83 -12.89 3.29 -22.66
N VAL A 84 -12.11 2.30 -22.26
CA VAL A 84 -11.75 1.98 -20.88
C VAL A 84 -10.28 2.26 -20.64
N GLY A 85 -9.99 3.23 -19.79
CA GLY A 85 -8.65 3.51 -19.29
C GLY A 85 -8.43 2.80 -17.96
N THR A 86 -7.35 2.01 -17.87
CA THR A 86 -7.04 1.23 -16.66
C THR A 86 -5.80 1.78 -15.97
N VAL A 87 -5.89 1.96 -14.65
CA VAL A 87 -4.74 2.23 -13.79
C VAL A 87 -4.58 1.05 -12.84
N PHE A 88 -3.44 0.36 -12.93
CA PHE A 88 -3.14 -0.82 -12.15
C PHE A 88 -2.60 -0.48 -10.75
N GLN A 89 -2.71 -1.43 -9.84
CA GLN A 89 -2.19 -1.34 -8.48
C GLN A 89 -0.70 -0.99 -8.43
N ASN A 90 0.10 -1.57 -9.34
CA ASN A 90 1.52 -1.25 -9.45
C ASN A 90 1.78 -0.49 -10.77
N PRO A 91 1.99 0.83 -10.74
CA PRO A 91 2.22 1.61 -11.96
C PRO A 91 3.48 1.19 -12.73
N ARG A 92 4.46 0.55 -12.06
CA ARG A 92 5.69 0.09 -12.74
C ARG A 92 5.43 -0.98 -13.79
N THR A 93 4.39 -1.78 -13.63
CA THR A 93 4.03 -2.83 -14.59
C THR A 93 3.32 -2.28 -15.82
N GLN A 94 2.97 -0.98 -15.82
CA GLN A 94 2.22 -0.30 -16.87
C GLN A 94 3.14 0.49 -17.82
N PHE A 95 4.39 0.82 -17.39
CA PHE A 95 5.28 1.68 -18.14
C PHE A 95 6.05 0.95 -19.21
N TYR A 96 6.09 1.54 -20.40
CA TYR A 96 6.84 1.07 -21.57
C TYR A 96 7.99 2.00 -21.97
N ALA A 97 7.86 3.30 -21.71
CA ALA A 97 8.87 4.29 -22.05
C ALA A 97 9.88 4.51 -20.91
N THR A 98 10.96 5.22 -21.21
CA THR A 98 12.00 5.58 -20.23
C THR A 98 11.83 6.99 -19.66
N ASP A 99 11.03 7.83 -20.32
CA ASP A 99 10.71 9.18 -19.92
C ASP A 99 9.19 9.41 -19.87
N THR A 100 8.79 10.39 -19.07
CA THR A 100 7.39 10.68 -18.81
C THR A 100 6.61 11.19 -20.01
N THR A 101 7.23 11.95 -20.90
CA THR A 101 6.54 12.50 -22.09
C THR A 101 6.21 11.40 -23.07
N SER A 102 7.19 10.53 -23.37
CA SER A 102 6.99 9.36 -24.22
C SER A 102 5.97 8.38 -23.63
N GLU A 103 5.97 8.20 -22.32
CA GLU A 103 4.99 7.35 -21.64
C GLU A 103 3.57 7.90 -21.78
N VAL A 104 3.36 9.20 -21.57
CA VAL A 104 2.03 9.82 -21.67
C VAL A 104 1.55 9.88 -23.12
N SER A 105 2.46 9.98 -24.12
CA SER A 105 2.10 9.96 -25.54
C SER A 105 1.78 8.56 -26.08
N PHE A 106 2.31 7.52 -25.45
CA PHE A 106 2.30 6.14 -25.95
C PHE A 106 0.91 5.64 -26.37
N GLY A 107 -0.11 5.82 -25.52
CA GLY A 107 -1.48 5.44 -25.83
C GLY A 107 -2.06 6.20 -27.02
N CYS A 108 -1.79 7.50 -27.12
CA CYS A 108 -2.25 8.34 -28.21
C CYS A 108 -1.59 7.96 -29.55
N GLU A 109 -0.32 7.56 -29.54
CA GLU A 109 0.42 7.06 -30.71
C GLU A 109 -0.19 5.75 -31.21
N ASN A 110 -0.51 4.83 -30.32
CA ASN A 110 -1.19 3.57 -30.63
C ASN A 110 -2.58 3.78 -31.22
N MET A 111 -3.28 4.84 -30.79
CA MET A 111 -4.55 5.28 -31.39
C MET A 111 -4.38 5.95 -32.76
N ARG A 112 -3.14 6.10 -33.26
CA ARG A 112 -2.79 6.72 -34.55
C ARG A 112 -3.30 8.16 -34.67
N LEU A 113 -3.29 8.92 -33.59
CA LEU A 113 -3.65 10.33 -33.61
C LEU A 113 -2.55 11.15 -34.33
N VAL A 114 -2.93 12.29 -34.90
CA VAL A 114 -1.98 13.20 -35.53
C VAL A 114 -1.10 13.88 -34.48
N ARG A 115 0.13 14.24 -34.85
CA ARG A 115 1.17 14.72 -33.94
C ARG A 115 0.74 15.95 -33.11
N GLU A 116 0.04 16.86 -33.73
CA GLU A 116 -0.48 18.08 -33.09
C GLU A 116 -1.50 17.75 -31.98
N GLU A 117 -2.37 16.77 -32.24
CA GLU A 117 -3.37 16.32 -31.29
C GLU A 117 -2.71 15.55 -30.12
N ILE A 118 -1.69 14.72 -30.41
CA ILE A 118 -0.90 14.04 -29.38
C ILE A 118 -0.27 15.07 -28.45
N ALA A 119 0.43 16.08 -29.01
CA ALA A 119 1.08 17.12 -28.22
C ALA A 119 0.09 17.84 -27.31
N ARG A 120 -1.08 18.23 -27.83
CA ARG A 120 -2.15 18.89 -27.08
C ARG A 120 -2.65 18.02 -25.93
N ARG A 121 -2.96 16.75 -26.19
CA ARG A 121 -3.47 15.82 -25.18
C ARG A 121 -2.44 15.50 -24.10
N VAL A 122 -1.19 15.38 -24.47
CA VAL A 122 -0.08 15.18 -23.51
C VAL A 122 0.02 16.39 -22.58
N ASP A 123 0.04 17.61 -23.11
CA ASP A 123 0.10 18.82 -22.28
C ASP A 123 -1.11 18.96 -21.36
N GLU A 124 -2.31 18.69 -21.89
CA GLU A 124 -3.53 18.66 -21.07
C GLU A 124 -3.49 17.60 -19.97
N ALA A 125 -2.99 16.38 -20.25
CA ALA A 125 -2.90 15.32 -19.28
C ALA A 125 -1.92 15.67 -18.13
N PHE A 126 -0.76 16.25 -18.44
CA PHE A 126 0.17 16.74 -17.42
C PHE A 126 -0.42 17.84 -16.56
N ALA A 127 -1.14 18.78 -17.17
CA ALA A 127 -1.81 19.86 -16.45
C ALA A 127 -2.95 19.34 -15.54
N GLN A 128 -3.75 18.39 -16.04
CA GLN A 128 -4.88 17.79 -15.31
C GLN A 128 -4.46 17.00 -14.09
N THR A 129 -3.34 16.31 -14.17
CA THR A 129 -2.77 15.51 -13.06
C THR A 129 -1.89 16.35 -12.14
N GLY A 130 -1.65 17.62 -12.47
CA GLY A 130 -0.87 18.55 -11.64
C GLY A 130 0.62 18.20 -11.59
N ILE A 131 1.17 17.58 -12.64
CA ILE A 131 2.57 17.12 -12.71
C ILE A 131 3.34 17.72 -13.90
N ALA A 132 3.01 18.93 -14.28
CA ALA A 132 3.64 19.61 -15.42
C ALA A 132 5.18 19.67 -15.31
N GLU A 133 5.70 19.78 -14.10
CA GLU A 133 7.13 19.81 -13.78
C GLU A 133 7.85 18.45 -14.00
N LEU A 134 7.09 17.36 -14.15
CA LEU A 134 7.65 16.05 -14.42
C LEU A 134 7.85 15.77 -15.90
N LYS A 135 7.37 16.65 -16.79
CA LYS A 135 7.49 16.46 -18.26
C LYS A 135 8.95 16.32 -18.69
N GLY A 136 9.26 15.25 -19.44
CA GLY A 136 10.60 14.95 -19.93
C GLY A 136 11.54 14.32 -18.91
N ARG A 137 11.08 14.03 -17.68
CA ARG A 137 11.93 13.37 -16.66
C ARG A 137 12.02 11.87 -16.88
N SER A 138 13.10 11.29 -16.42
CA SER A 138 13.28 9.83 -16.39
C SER A 138 12.29 9.18 -15.43
N ILE A 139 11.55 8.15 -15.88
CA ILE A 139 10.60 7.38 -15.05
C ILE A 139 11.32 6.67 -13.88
N PHE A 140 12.57 6.30 -14.06
CA PHE A 140 13.35 5.61 -13.03
C PHE A 140 13.69 6.49 -11.82
N GLU A 141 13.71 7.81 -12.01
CA GLU A 141 13.99 8.79 -10.94
C GLU A 141 12.76 9.22 -10.16
N LEU A 142 11.56 8.81 -10.60
CA LEU A 142 10.30 9.22 -9.97
C LEU A 142 10.02 8.43 -8.69
N SER A 143 9.44 9.13 -7.72
CA SER A 143 8.83 8.53 -6.52
C SER A 143 7.59 7.68 -6.88
N GLY A 144 7.11 6.88 -5.94
CA GLY A 144 5.89 6.09 -6.13
C GLY A 144 4.66 6.93 -6.48
N GLY A 145 4.45 8.05 -5.78
CA GLY A 145 3.33 8.96 -6.07
C GLY A 145 3.44 9.65 -7.43
N GLU A 146 4.65 10.10 -7.81
CA GLU A 146 4.89 10.68 -9.15
C GLU A 146 4.64 9.64 -10.25
N LYS A 147 5.07 8.39 -10.07
CA LYS A 147 4.76 7.29 -10.99
C LYS A 147 3.26 7.06 -11.13
N GLN A 148 2.54 7.06 -10.02
CA GLN A 148 1.08 6.89 -10.05
C GLN A 148 0.42 8.04 -10.83
N ALA A 149 0.83 9.28 -10.60
CA ALA A 149 0.32 10.44 -11.32
C ALA A 149 0.65 10.41 -12.83
N VAL A 150 1.85 9.91 -13.21
CA VAL A 150 2.20 9.69 -14.62
C VAL A 150 1.34 8.59 -15.25
N ALA A 151 1.04 7.48 -14.52
CA ALA A 151 0.14 6.45 -15.01
C ALA A 151 -1.28 7.01 -15.25
N PHE A 152 -1.78 7.88 -14.37
CA PHE A 152 -3.04 8.58 -14.59
C PHE A 152 -2.97 9.53 -15.79
N ALA A 153 -1.88 10.26 -15.97
CA ALA A 153 -1.67 11.14 -17.12
C ALA A 153 -1.66 10.35 -18.44
N SER A 154 -0.95 9.22 -18.47
CA SER A 154 -0.88 8.32 -19.64
C SER A 154 -2.26 7.82 -20.06
N VAL A 155 -3.08 7.37 -19.09
CA VAL A 155 -4.45 6.95 -19.34
C VAL A 155 -5.33 8.13 -19.75
N SER A 156 -5.22 9.27 -19.07
CA SER A 156 -6.05 10.45 -19.32
C SER A 156 -5.80 11.09 -20.70
N ALA A 157 -4.58 10.98 -21.23
CA ALA A 157 -4.23 11.46 -22.58
C ALA A 157 -5.06 10.77 -23.67
N MET A 158 -5.46 9.51 -23.48
CA MET A 158 -6.34 8.79 -24.39
C MET A 158 -7.80 9.28 -24.34
N SER A 159 -8.17 10.02 -23.27
CA SER A 159 -9.53 10.53 -23.01
C SER A 159 -10.61 9.43 -22.99
N PRO A 160 -10.43 8.35 -22.23
CA PRO A 160 -11.44 7.30 -22.15
C PRO A 160 -12.70 7.80 -21.43
N SER A 161 -13.87 7.20 -21.74
CA SER A 161 -15.13 7.50 -21.07
C SER A 161 -15.32 6.76 -19.75
N VAL A 162 -14.62 5.63 -19.59
CA VAL A 162 -14.63 4.78 -18.39
C VAL A 162 -13.22 4.69 -17.82
N TYR A 163 -13.06 4.87 -16.52
CA TYR A 163 -11.82 4.63 -15.79
C TYR A 163 -11.99 3.45 -14.84
N VAL A 164 -11.08 2.51 -14.92
CA VAL A 164 -10.99 1.33 -14.03
C VAL A 164 -9.73 1.44 -13.21
N LEU A 165 -9.87 1.49 -11.88
CA LEU A 165 -8.77 1.74 -10.96
C LEU A 165 -8.67 0.58 -9.96
N ASP A 166 -7.58 -0.16 -9.99
CA ASP A 166 -7.34 -1.30 -9.08
C ASP A 166 -6.38 -0.90 -7.97
N GLU A 167 -6.91 -0.68 -6.76
CA GLU A 167 -6.19 -0.25 -5.55
C GLU A 167 -5.17 0.88 -5.80
N PRO A 168 -5.59 1.99 -6.41
CA PRO A 168 -4.66 3.03 -6.86
C PRO A 168 -3.96 3.77 -5.71
N SER A 169 -4.44 3.65 -4.47
CA SER A 169 -3.80 4.24 -3.29
C SER A 169 -2.72 3.38 -2.65
N SER A 170 -2.53 2.15 -3.13
CA SER A 170 -1.52 1.22 -2.62
C SER A 170 -0.12 1.81 -2.74
N ASN A 171 0.70 1.66 -1.69
CA ASN A 171 2.09 2.14 -1.64
C ASN A 171 2.28 3.67 -1.76
N LEU A 172 1.21 4.46 -1.64
CA LEU A 172 1.28 5.91 -1.66
C LEU A 172 1.38 6.49 -0.24
N ASP A 173 2.16 7.55 -0.09
CA ASP A 173 2.14 8.35 1.13
C ASP A 173 0.86 9.23 1.20
N LEU A 174 0.57 9.81 2.36
CA LEU A 174 -0.66 10.56 2.59
C LEU A 174 -0.85 11.72 1.60
N ARG A 175 0.24 12.39 1.21
CA ARG A 175 0.20 13.49 0.25
C ARG A 175 -0.17 12.99 -1.15
N ALA A 176 0.44 11.88 -1.58
CA ALA A 176 0.14 11.28 -2.88
C ALA A 176 -1.31 10.76 -2.93
N ILE A 177 -1.84 10.23 -1.81
CA ILE A 177 -3.25 9.83 -1.69
C ILE A 177 -4.19 11.04 -1.83
N ASP A 178 -3.89 12.17 -1.18
CA ASP A 178 -4.70 13.40 -1.32
C ASP A 178 -4.66 13.95 -2.76
N ALA A 179 -3.49 13.92 -3.41
CA ALA A 179 -3.34 14.28 -4.82
C ALA A 179 -4.15 13.36 -5.75
N LEU A 180 -4.11 12.05 -5.48
CA LEU A 180 -4.91 11.04 -6.19
C LEU A 180 -6.42 11.35 -6.11
N GLY A 181 -6.92 11.67 -4.90
CA GLY A 181 -8.32 12.08 -4.72
C GLY A 181 -8.68 13.31 -5.56
N THR A 182 -7.78 14.27 -5.65
CA THR A 182 -7.95 15.47 -6.49
C THR A 182 -8.03 15.13 -7.98
N ILE A 183 -7.18 14.20 -8.46
CA ILE A 183 -7.19 13.72 -9.85
C ILE A 183 -8.53 13.04 -10.15
N ILE A 184 -8.97 12.11 -9.32
CA ILE A 184 -10.23 11.38 -9.52
C ILE A 184 -11.43 12.32 -9.48
N ALA A 185 -11.45 13.29 -8.55
CA ALA A 185 -12.48 14.33 -8.51
C ALA A 185 -12.52 15.19 -9.78
N SER A 186 -11.34 15.48 -10.37
CA SER A 186 -11.25 16.20 -11.63
C SER A 186 -11.82 15.40 -12.80
N LEU A 187 -11.50 14.11 -12.89
CA LEU A 187 -12.03 13.20 -13.91
C LEU A 187 -13.57 13.10 -13.83
N LYS A 188 -14.09 12.90 -12.61
CA LYS A 188 -15.54 12.84 -12.38
C LYS A 188 -16.26 14.13 -12.82
N ARG A 189 -15.73 15.30 -12.45
CA ARG A 189 -16.32 16.61 -12.87
C ARG A 189 -16.37 16.79 -14.39
N ARG A 190 -15.54 16.08 -15.13
CA ARG A 190 -15.51 16.07 -16.61
C ARG A 190 -16.45 15.04 -17.21
N GLY A 191 -17.21 14.32 -16.38
CA GLY A 191 -18.19 13.35 -16.80
C GLY A 191 -17.65 11.94 -17.01
N ALA A 192 -16.42 11.64 -16.58
CA ALA A 192 -15.87 10.30 -16.64
C ALA A 192 -16.64 9.34 -15.71
N THR A 193 -16.93 8.13 -16.19
CA THR A 193 -17.46 7.04 -15.37
C THR A 193 -16.29 6.34 -14.72
N ILE A 194 -16.32 6.14 -13.41
CA ILE A 194 -15.17 5.64 -12.66
C ILE A 194 -15.59 4.44 -11.81
N LEU A 195 -14.88 3.32 -11.99
CA LEU A 195 -15.03 2.11 -11.18
C LEU A 195 -13.71 1.84 -10.46
N VAL A 196 -13.73 1.93 -9.13
CA VAL A 196 -12.54 1.79 -8.28
C VAL A 196 -12.68 0.57 -7.40
N ALA A 197 -11.70 -0.34 -7.39
CA ALA A 197 -11.54 -1.32 -6.32
C ALA A 197 -10.63 -0.70 -5.24
N GLU A 198 -11.09 -0.64 -4.00
CA GLU A 198 -10.33 0.05 -2.95
C GLU A 198 -10.69 -0.44 -1.54
N HIS A 199 -9.72 -0.38 -0.62
CA HIS A 199 -9.90 -0.62 0.81
C HIS A 199 -9.91 0.69 1.61
N ARG A 200 -9.20 1.72 1.13
CA ARG A 200 -9.05 3.04 1.76
C ARG A 200 -9.96 4.06 1.09
N LEU A 201 -11.20 4.17 1.55
CA LEU A 201 -12.19 5.03 0.91
C LEU A 201 -12.07 6.52 1.31
N GLY A 202 -11.23 6.86 2.28
CA GLY A 202 -11.19 8.22 2.86
C GLY A 202 -10.85 9.33 1.87
N TYR A 203 -10.01 9.10 0.87
CA TYR A 203 -9.66 10.08 -0.16
C TYR A 203 -10.73 10.23 -1.26
N LEU A 204 -11.69 9.30 -1.30
CA LEU A 204 -12.86 9.32 -2.18
C LEU A 204 -14.09 9.93 -1.51
N ASP A 205 -13.97 10.35 -0.23
CA ASP A 205 -15.04 11.02 0.50
C ASP A 205 -15.42 12.34 -0.21
N GLY A 206 -16.70 12.49 -0.56
CA GLY A 206 -17.19 13.59 -1.40
C GLY A 206 -16.91 13.44 -2.91
N VAL A 207 -16.26 12.35 -3.35
CA VAL A 207 -16.02 12.04 -4.76
C VAL A 207 -16.85 10.86 -5.22
N ALA A 208 -16.78 9.73 -4.51
CA ALA A 208 -17.58 8.55 -4.84
C ALA A 208 -19.07 8.80 -4.55
N ASP A 209 -19.93 8.31 -5.45
CA ASP A 209 -21.39 8.40 -5.29
C ASP A 209 -21.90 7.32 -4.36
N ARG A 210 -21.34 6.12 -4.44
CA ARG A 210 -21.67 4.97 -3.60
C ARG A 210 -20.53 3.96 -3.53
N ALA A 211 -20.56 3.15 -2.48
CA ALA A 211 -19.73 1.97 -2.31
C ALA A 211 -20.56 0.70 -2.49
N VAL A 212 -19.97 -0.31 -3.09
CA VAL A 212 -20.58 -1.63 -3.35
C VAL A 212 -19.77 -2.67 -2.60
N LEU A 213 -20.37 -3.28 -1.58
CA LEU A 213 -19.74 -4.34 -0.81
C LEU A 213 -19.85 -5.67 -1.52
N ILE A 214 -18.69 -6.30 -1.73
CA ILE A 214 -18.57 -7.63 -2.32
C ILE A 214 -18.06 -8.60 -1.25
N GLU A 215 -18.76 -9.71 -1.07
CA GLU A 215 -18.34 -10.84 -0.23
C GLU A 215 -18.48 -12.14 -1.04
N ASP A 216 -17.44 -12.97 -1.06
CA ASP A 216 -17.41 -14.27 -1.76
C ASP A 216 -17.91 -14.22 -3.21
N GLY A 217 -17.57 -13.17 -3.92
CA GLY A 217 -17.94 -12.95 -5.32
C GLY A 217 -19.37 -12.44 -5.54
N ARG A 218 -20.12 -12.13 -4.48
CA ARG A 218 -21.49 -11.60 -4.55
C ARG A 218 -21.56 -10.15 -4.16
N LEU A 219 -22.41 -9.38 -4.81
CA LEU A 219 -22.82 -8.07 -4.31
C LEU A 219 -23.74 -8.27 -3.10
N VAL A 220 -23.31 -7.79 -1.93
CA VAL A 220 -24.08 -7.91 -0.68
C VAL A 220 -24.97 -6.71 -0.48
N CYS A 221 -24.44 -5.51 -0.61
CA CYS A 221 -25.21 -4.27 -0.50
C CYS A 221 -24.51 -3.12 -1.19
N GLU A 222 -25.29 -2.09 -1.47
CA GLU A 222 -24.84 -0.78 -1.89
C GLU A 222 -25.01 0.18 -0.72
N MET A 223 -24.04 1.06 -0.51
CA MET A 223 -23.96 1.97 0.64
C MET A 223 -23.57 3.36 0.19
N SER A 224 -24.11 4.37 0.85
CA SER A 224 -23.56 5.73 0.76
C SER A 224 -22.22 5.82 1.52
N LEU A 225 -21.37 6.80 1.19
CA LEU A 225 -20.13 7.05 1.97
C LEU A 225 -20.46 7.46 3.42
N GLU A 226 -21.65 8.00 3.66
CA GLU A 226 -22.13 8.32 5.00
C GLU A 226 -22.45 7.05 5.81
N ASP A 227 -23.00 6.01 5.17
CA ASP A 227 -23.21 4.72 5.83
C ASP A 227 -21.87 4.07 6.20
N VAL A 228 -20.88 4.13 5.30
CA VAL A 228 -19.51 3.66 5.59
C VAL A 228 -18.88 4.43 6.75
N ARG A 229 -19.12 5.75 6.84
CA ARG A 229 -18.63 6.58 7.95
C ARG A 229 -19.22 6.17 9.30
N ARG A 230 -20.47 5.72 9.32
CA ARG A 230 -21.19 5.30 10.54
C ARG A 230 -20.92 3.85 10.93
N MET A 231 -20.19 3.08 10.12
CA MET A 231 -19.87 1.68 10.44
C MET A 231 -19.14 1.55 11.77
N SER A 232 -19.54 0.58 12.58
CA SER A 232 -18.81 0.21 13.78
C SER A 232 -17.42 -0.37 13.42
N ARG A 233 -16.51 -0.39 14.39
CA ARG A 233 -15.20 -1.04 14.22
C ARG A 233 -15.36 -2.54 13.88
N GLU A 234 -16.32 -3.21 14.49
CA GLU A 234 -16.63 -4.62 14.24
C GLU A 234 -17.12 -4.86 12.81
N ASP A 235 -18.04 -4.00 12.33
CA ASP A 235 -18.53 -4.09 10.95
C ASP A 235 -17.41 -3.81 9.95
N ARG A 236 -16.55 -2.82 10.20
CA ARG A 236 -15.38 -2.56 9.38
C ARG A 236 -14.43 -3.76 9.34
N ALA A 237 -14.14 -4.37 10.49
CA ALA A 237 -13.31 -5.58 10.54
C ALA A 237 -13.95 -6.75 9.78
N ARG A 238 -15.28 -6.92 9.86
CA ARG A 238 -16.02 -7.95 9.15
C ARG A 238 -15.99 -7.74 7.64
N THR A 239 -16.13 -6.50 7.17
CA THR A 239 -16.22 -6.15 5.75
C THR A 239 -14.87 -5.87 5.10
N GLY A 240 -13.79 -5.74 5.88
CA GLY A 240 -12.45 -5.38 5.40
C GLY A 240 -12.28 -3.88 5.06
N LEU A 241 -13.24 -3.04 5.41
CA LEU A 241 -13.24 -1.61 5.11
C LEU A 241 -12.49 -0.80 6.15
N ARG A 242 -11.59 0.06 5.69
CA ARG A 242 -10.88 1.00 6.56
C ARG A 242 -11.75 2.21 6.91
N PRO A 243 -11.51 2.88 8.04
CA PRO A 243 -12.24 4.09 8.39
C PRO A 243 -12.03 5.19 7.33
N LEU A 244 -13.08 5.97 7.03
CA LEU A 244 -13.00 7.08 6.06
C LEU A 244 -12.10 8.21 6.52
N ARG A 245 -12.14 8.52 7.80
CA ARG A 245 -11.17 9.38 8.48
C ARG A 245 -10.52 8.55 9.56
N SER A 246 -9.23 8.73 9.73
CA SER A 246 -8.58 8.15 10.90
C SER A 246 -9.33 8.66 12.14
N GLU A 247 -10.23 7.84 12.68
CA GLU A 247 -10.98 8.15 13.91
C GLU A 247 -10.06 8.02 15.11
N LEU A 248 -8.94 8.75 15.03
CA LEU A 248 -7.81 8.66 15.93
C LEU A 248 -8.12 9.13 17.37
N SER A 249 -9.34 9.62 17.63
CA SER A 249 -9.62 10.32 18.88
C SER A 249 -10.33 9.48 19.95
N HIS A 250 -11.11 8.46 19.61
CA HIS A 250 -11.93 7.77 20.61
C HIS A 250 -11.30 6.51 21.23
N ASP A 251 -10.48 5.76 20.47
CA ASP A 251 -9.91 4.50 20.98
C ASP A 251 -8.56 4.69 21.70
N LEU A 252 -7.85 5.80 21.44
CA LEU A 252 -6.54 6.08 22.02
C LEU A 252 -6.58 6.54 23.48
N GLU A 253 -7.68 7.18 23.92
CA GLU A 253 -7.85 7.58 25.33
C GLU A 253 -7.96 6.37 26.27
N SER A 254 -8.42 5.22 25.74
CA SER A 254 -8.53 3.97 26.51
C SER A 254 -7.26 3.13 26.52
N ARG A 255 -6.29 3.45 25.64
CA ARG A 255 -5.01 2.75 25.59
C ARG A 255 -4.07 3.34 26.64
N ALA A 256 -4.19 2.80 27.88
CA ALA A 256 -3.19 3.08 28.89
C ALA A 256 -1.81 2.73 28.32
N MET A 257 -0.91 3.72 28.26
CA MET A 257 0.50 3.48 27.98
C MET A 257 0.95 2.35 28.91
N LEU A 258 1.04 1.13 28.38
CA LEU A 258 1.71 0.07 29.10
C LEU A 258 3.17 0.52 29.22
N PRO A 259 3.68 0.76 30.45
CA PRO A 259 5.08 1.06 30.62
C PRO A 259 5.85 -0.11 30.02
N GLY A 260 6.72 0.15 29.04
CA GLY A 260 7.50 -0.89 28.38
C GLY A 260 8.09 -1.80 29.46
N LYS A 261 7.78 -3.09 29.39
CA LYS A 261 8.23 -4.11 30.35
C LYS A 261 9.75 -4.21 30.41
N SER A 262 10.46 -3.64 29.44
CA SER A 262 11.92 -3.68 29.34
C SER A 262 12.56 -2.29 29.36
N THR A 263 13.61 -2.15 30.12
CA THR A 263 14.51 -0.99 30.08
C THR A 263 15.60 -1.12 29.00
N ASP A 264 15.67 -2.28 28.35
CA ASP A 264 16.65 -2.56 27.29
C ASP A 264 16.30 -1.79 26.02
N ARG A 265 17.34 -1.24 25.40
CA ARG A 265 17.22 -0.46 24.15
C ARG A 265 18.49 -0.53 23.33
N ILE A 266 18.35 -0.29 22.04
CA ILE A 266 19.46 0.00 21.14
C ILE A 266 19.49 1.51 20.95
N VAL A 267 20.61 2.15 21.30
CA VAL A 267 20.79 3.60 21.17
C VAL A 267 21.55 3.88 19.88
N CYS A 268 20.97 4.63 18.99
CA CYS A 268 21.64 5.24 17.85
C CYS A 268 22.33 6.51 18.37
N ASP A 269 23.67 6.59 18.29
CA ASP A 269 24.50 7.67 18.79
C ASP A 269 25.32 8.24 17.64
N ASP A 270 25.02 9.47 17.22
CA ASP A 270 25.61 10.21 16.10
C ASP A 270 25.68 9.40 14.78
N VAL A 271 24.61 8.64 14.45
CA VAL A 271 24.59 7.73 13.31
C VAL A 271 24.43 8.51 12.00
N GLY A 272 25.46 8.50 11.16
CA GLY A 272 25.45 9.13 9.82
C GLY A 272 25.77 8.14 8.71
N PHE A 273 25.03 8.25 7.58
CA PHE A 273 25.24 7.42 6.41
C PHE A 273 25.03 8.19 5.10
N SER A 274 25.91 7.94 4.13
CA SER A 274 25.81 8.40 2.74
C SER A 274 26.11 7.26 1.77
N TYR A 275 25.32 7.15 0.71
CA TYR A 275 25.52 6.12 -0.33
C TYR A 275 26.77 6.33 -1.20
N ARG A 276 27.21 7.58 -1.36
CA ARG A 276 28.39 7.95 -2.14
C ARG A 276 29.26 8.93 -1.36
N LYS A 277 30.59 8.79 -1.46
CA LYS A 277 31.52 9.77 -0.91
C LYS A 277 31.27 11.16 -1.54
N GLY A 278 31.11 12.18 -0.70
CA GLY A 278 30.83 13.55 -1.17
C GLY A 278 29.36 13.87 -1.47
N ALA A 279 28.46 12.88 -1.44
CA ALA A 279 27.04 13.13 -1.46
C ALA A 279 26.55 13.57 -0.05
N GLY A 280 25.45 14.30 -0.02
CA GLY A 280 24.77 14.64 1.24
C GLY A 280 24.41 13.40 2.08
N LEU A 281 24.19 13.59 3.37
CA LEU A 281 23.78 12.54 4.28
C LEU A 281 22.37 12.04 3.88
N ALA A 282 22.27 10.74 3.65
CA ALA A 282 20.99 10.06 3.53
C ALA A 282 20.38 9.75 4.91
N LEU A 283 21.22 9.68 5.93
CA LEU A 283 20.84 9.52 7.33
C LEU A 283 21.81 10.31 8.21
N GLY A 284 21.28 11.07 9.19
CA GLY A 284 22.02 11.85 10.18
C GLY A 284 21.21 11.95 11.47
N ILE A 285 21.30 10.92 12.30
CA ILE A 285 20.56 10.80 13.57
C ILE A 285 21.52 11.09 14.71
N ASP A 286 21.33 12.22 15.40
CA ASP A 286 22.15 12.58 16.55
C ASP A 286 21.93 11.61 17.70
N ARG A 287 20.66 11.36 18.05
CA ARG A 287 20.28 10.36 19.05
C ARG A 287 18.89 9.83 18.80
N MET A 288 18.70 8.52 18.98
CA MET A 288 17.40 7.85 18.89
C MET A 288 17.47 6.52 19.63
N ASP A 289 16.41 6.17 20.34
CA ASP A 289 16.30 4.91 21.07
C ASP A 289 15.35 3.94 20.36
N VAL A 290 15.81 2.72 20.07
CA VAL A 290 14.97 1.58 19.65
C VAL A 290 14.70 0.75 20.88
N ARG A 291 13.45 0.71 21.32
CA ARG A 291 13.03 0.09 22.59
C ARG A 291 12.75 -1.40 22.41
N MET A 292 13.30 -2.21 23.29
CA MET A 292 12.93 -3.63 23.36
C MET A 292 11.57 -3.77 24.04
N GLY A 293 10.76 -4.76 23.61
CA GLY A 293 9.42 -4.97 24.16
C GLY A 293 8.42 -3.87 23.78
N SER A 294 8.59 -3.26 22.61
CA SER A 294 7.75 -2.15 22.14
C SER A 294 7.62 -2.18 20.62
N VAL A 295 6.47 -1.73 20.14
CA VAL A 295 6.23 -1.48 18.70
C VAL A 295 6.51 -0.01 18.41
N THR A 296 7.52 0.26 17.59
CA THR A 296 7.93 1.61 17.22
C THR A 296 7.63 1.91 15.76
N ALA A 297 6.80 2.90 15.49
CA ALA A 297 6.57 3.39 14.12
C ALA A 297 7.74 4.28 13.67
N VAL A 298 8.21 4.06 12.44
CA VAL A 298 9.16 4.93 11.74
C VAL A 298 8.42 5.62 10.60
N LEU A 299 8.07 6.87 10.81
CA LEU A 299 7.28 7.71 9.93
C LEU A 299 8.17 8.69 9.16
N GLY A 300 7.65 9.25 8.10
CA GLY A 300 8.34 10.27 7.31
C GLY A 300 7.98 10.15 5.84
N ARG A 301 8.19 11.22 5.09
CA ARG A 301 7.90 11.27 3.65
C ARG A 301 8.80 10.33 2.84
N ASN A 302 8.46 10.13 1.58
CA ASN A 302 9.33 9.40 0.67
C ASN A 302 10.70 10.12 0.57
N GLY A 303 11.80 9.33 0.64
CA GLY A 303 13.15 9.89 0.69
C GLY A 303 13.59 10.46 2.05
N ALA A 304 12.77 10.39 3.11
CA ALA A 304 13.14 10.88 4.44
C ALA A 304 14.24 10.08 5.16
N GLY A 305 14.68 8.93 4.60
CA GLY A 305 15.73 8.10 5.17
C GLY A 305 15.25 6.87 5.93
N LYS A 306 13.95 6.56 5.92
CA LYS A 306 13.35 5.42 6.66
C LYS A 306 14.02 4.08 6.33
N SER A 307 14.04 3.69 5.05
CA SER A 307 14.65 2.42 4.62
C SER A 307 16.19 2.41 4.82
N THR A 308 16.84 3.59 4.75
CA THR A 308 18.28 3.72 5.08
C THR A 308 18.50 3.44 6.57
N PHE A 309 17.66 4.00 7.43
CA PHE A 309 17.69 3.73 8.87
C PHE A 309 17.50 2.25 9.18
N SER A 310 16.45 1.63 8.59
CA SER A 310 16.19 0.19 8.75
C SER A 310 17.38 -0.67 8.36
N ARG A 311 18.04 -0.36 7.23
CA ARG A 311 19.24 -1.08 6.77
C ARG A 311 20.44 -0.86 7.70
N CYS A 312 20.64 0.35 8.24
CA CYS A 312 21.68 0.62 9.23
C CYS A 312 21.42 -0.16 10.51
N LEU A 313 20.20 -0.15 11.02
CA LEU A 313 19.82 -0.87 12.24
C LEU A 313 19.99 -2.38 12.08
N ALA A 314 19.54 -2.94 10.95
CA ALA A 314 19.67 -4.36 10.65
C ALA A 314 21.10 -4.84 10.39
N GLY A 315 22.07 -3.92 10.24
CA GLY A 315 23.45 -4.29 9.90
C GLY A 315 23.66 -4.62 8.42
N LEU A 316 22.70 -4.30 7.55
CA LEU A 316 22.80 -4.46 6.10
C LEU A 316 23.71 -3.41 5.45
N VAL A 317 23.87 -2.27 6.10
CA VAL A 317 24.83 -1.23 5.73
C VAL A 317 25.57 -0.70 6.97
N LYS A 318 26.83 -0.30 6.79
CA LYS A 318 27.66 0.27 7.85
C LYS A 318 27.50 1.78 7.88
N PRO A 319 27.12 2.38 9.02
CA PRO A 319 27.17 3.82 9.20
C PRO A 319 28.56 4.38 8.88
N ASN A 320 28.63 5.54 8.23
CA ASN A 320 29.90 6.22 7.96
C ASN A 320 30.44 6.89 9.23
N ARG A 321 29.56 7.27 10.14
CA ARG A 321 29.93 7.83 11.46
C ARG A 321 28.95 7.34 12.52
N GLY A 322 29.33 7.48 13.79
CA GLY A 322 28.52 7.12 14.94
C GLY A 322 28.45 5.64 15.22
N LYS A 323 27.61 5.25 16.15
CA LYS A 323 27.52 3.88 16.67
C LYS A 323 26.07 3.52 17.01
N LEU A 324 25.77 2.23 16.92
CA LEU A 324 24.58 1.66 17.54
C LEU A 324 25.04 0.92 18.80
N LEU A 325 24.48 1.29 19.94
CA LEU A 325 24.90 0.80 21.26
C LEU A 325 23.80 -0.13 21.79
N GLY A 326 24.15 -1.37 22.08
CA GLY A 326 23.34 -2.30 22.86
C GLY A 326 23.75 -2.26 24.34
N ARG A 327 23.14 -3.16 25.13
CA ARG A 327 23.41 -3.26 26.59
C ARG A 327 24.90 -3.45 26.93
N SER A 328 25.64 -4.18 26.10
CA SER A 328 27.05 -4.52 26.33
C SER A 328 28.03 -3.57 25.61
N GLY A 329 27.56 -2.48 24.99
CA GLY A 329 28.38 -1.54 24.24
C GLY A 329 28.05 -1.50 22.73
N PRO A 330 29.01 -1.02 21.91
CA PRO A 330 28.79 -0.88 20.46
C PRO A 330 28.51 -2.20 19.77
N LEU A 331 27.44 -2.24 18.95
CA LEU A 331 27.04 -3.39 18.16
C LEU A 331 27.74 -3.38 16.78
N SER A 332 28.49 -4.44 16.50
CA SER A 332 29.07 -4.66 15.17
C SER A 332 27.98 -4.95 14.11
N GLU A 333 28.31 -4.82 12.83
CA GLU A 333 27.41 -5.20 11.73
C GLU A 333 26.93 -6.67 11.86
N ARG A 334 27.87 -7.57 12.19
CA ARG A 334 27.58 -9.01 12.33
C ARG A 334 26.59 -9.26 13.48
N GLU A 335 26.73 -8.58 14.62
CA GLU A 335 25.82 -8.70 15.76
C GLU A 335 24.43 -8.17 15.39
N ARG A 336 24.35 -6.99 14.73
CA ARG A 336 23.08 -6.43 14.27
C ARG A 336 22.39 -7.36 13.27
N LEU A 337 23.12 -7.89 12.31
CA LEU A 337 22.59 -8.86 11.33
C LEU A 337 22.12 -10.16 12.00
N ALA A 338 22.86 -10.62 13.02
CA ALA A 338 22.50 -11.82 13.75
C ALA A 338 21.23 -11.65 14.60
N MET A 339 20.95 -10.45 15.10
CA MET A 339 19.81 -10.15 15.97
C MET A 339 18.59 -9.57 15.25
N SER A 340 18.70 -9.18 13.99
CA SER A 340 17.63 -8.52 13.24
C SER A 340 17.07 -9.40 12.12
N TYR A 341 15.78 -9.18 11.81
CA TYR A 341 15.10 -9.67 10.61
C TYR A 341 14.37 -8.50 9.94
N VAL A 342 14.42 -8.44 8.61
CA VAL A 342 13.78 -7.38 7.83
C VAL A 342 12.77 -8.01 6.89
N VAL A 343 11.51 -7.63 7.01
CA VAL A 343 10.47 -7.88 6.00
C VAL A 343 10.46 -6.69 5.05
N MET A 344 10.73 -6.95 3.77
CA MET A 344 10.86 -5.93 2.75
C MET A 344 9.48 -5.47 2.24
N GLN A 345 9.40 -4.24 1.76
CA GLN A 345 8.19 -3.68 1.14
C GLN A 345 7.68 -4.54 -0.02
N ASP A 346 8.57 -4.98 -0.92
CA ASP A 346 8.25 -5.94 -1.97
C ASP A 346 8.70 -7.34 -1.53
N VAL A 347 7.76 -8.09 -0.96
CA VAL A 347 8.00 -9.44 -0.45
C VAL A 347 8.37 -10.44 -1.54
N ASN A 348 8.09 -10.15 -2.84
CA ASN A 348 8.49 -11.04 -3.93
C ASN A 348 10.01 -11.18 -4.05
N HIS A 349 10.76 -10.18 -3.57
CA HIS A 349 12.22 -10.25 -3.52
C HIS A 349 12.76 -11.10 -2.36
N GLN A 350 11.89 -11.60 -1.50
CA GLN A 350 12.26 -12.31 -0.27
C GLN A 350 11.73 -13.75 -0.24
N LEU A 351 10.79 -14.09 -1.13
CA LEU A 351 10.14 -15.40 -1.20
C LEU A 351 10.70 -16.21 -2.38
N PHE A 352 11.42 -17.30 -2.10
CA PHE A 352 12.10 -18.08 -3.14
C PHE A 352 12.09 -19.60 -2.92
N CYS A 353 11.48 -20.09 -1.82
CA CYS A 353 11.36 -21.52 -1.58
C CYS A 353 10.22 -22.16 -2.40
N PRO A 354 10.26 -23.48 -2.63
CA PRO A 354 9.23 -24.20 -3.37
C PRO A 354 7.87 -24.22 -2.69
N SER A 355 7.81 -24.09 -1.36
CA SER A 355 6.56 -24.08 -0.59
C SER A 355 6.58 -23.03 0.51
N VAL A 356 5.39 -22.63 0.96
CA VAL A 356 5.20 -21.73 2.11
C VAL A 356 5.85 -22.28 3.36
N ARG A 357 5.69 -23.58 3.62
CA ARG A 357 6.28 -24.27 4.77
C ARG A 357 7.80 -24.16 4.74
N GLU A 358 8.43 -24.44 3.61
CA GLU A 358 9.89 -24.35 3.47
C GLU A 358 10.39 -22.92 3.60
N GLU A 359 9.66 -21.93 3.09
CA GLU A 359 10.00 -20.52 3.21
C GLU A 359 10.07 -20.08 4.68
N VAL A 360 9.08 -20.46 5.48
CA VAL A 360 9.05 -20.14 6.91
C VAL A 360 10.12 -20.92 7.67
N LEU A 361 10.30 -22.20 7.36
CA LEU A 361 11.33 -23.05 7.98
C LEU A 361 12.76 -22.60 7.67
N LEU A 362 13.00 -22.02 6.50
CA LEU A 362 14.31 -21.47 6.13
C LEU A 362 14.75 -20.36 7.11
N SER A 363 13.80 -19.57 7.57
CA SER A 363 14.03 -18.50 8.54
C SER A 363 14.12 -19.00 9.97
N ALA A 364 13.54 -20.18 10.25
CA ALA A 364 13.51 -20.78 11.56
C ALA A 364 14.91 -21.28 11.97
N GLY A 365 15.40 -20.85 13.11
CA GLY A 365 16.62 -21.42 13.70
C GLY A 365 16.43 -22.89 14.09
N LYS A 366 17.51 -23.61 14.36
CA LYS A 366 17.56 -25.07 14.67
C LYS A 366 16.70 -25.53 15.88
N GLY A 367 15.70 -24.79 16.31
CA GLY A 367 14.84 -25.13 17.45
C GLY A 367 13.40 -24.66 17.35
N ALA A 368 13.03 -23.96 16.29
CA ALA A 368 11.77 -23.21 16.18
C ALA A 368 10.60 -23.98 15.52
N ILE A 369 10.58 -25.32 15.60
CA ILE A 369 9.52 -26.14 14.98
C ILE A 369 8.24 -26.19 15.83
N SER A 370 8.33 -25.93 17.14
CA SER A 370 7.16 -25.87 18.02
C SER A 370 6.44 -24.53 17.90
N GLY A 371 5.17 -24.54 17.46
CA GLY A 371 4.35 -23.34 17.28
C GLY A 371 4.15 -22.90 15.84
N LEU A 372 4.72 -23.59 14.85
CA LEU A 372 4.60 -23.21 13.43
C LEU A 372 3.14 -23.28 12.96
N GLU A 373 2.40 -24.30 13.38
CA GLU A 373 0.96 -24.44 13.02
C GLU A 373 0.12 -23.30 13.62
N GLU A 374 0.47 -22.85 14.82
CA GLU A 374 -0.19 -21.69 15.45
C GLU A 374 0.09 -20.39 14.68
N VAL A 375 1.32 -20.21 14.20
CA VAL A 375 1.69 -19.07 13.34
C VAL A 375 0.92 -19.13 12.02
N PHE A 376 0.76 -20.30 11.41
CA PHE A 376 -0.02 -20.46 10.19
C PHE A 376 -1.50 -20.15 10.42
N GLY A 377 -2.08 -20.60 11.55
CA GLY A 377 -3.46 -20.29 11.90
C GLY A 377 -3.72 -18.81 12.10
N HIS A 378 -2.81 -18.10 12.81
CA HIS A 378 -2.95 -16.66 13.03
C HIS A 378 -2.80 -15.79 11.77
N LEU A 379 -2.20 -16.33 10.71
CA LEU A 379 -1.90 -15.60 9.48
C LEU A 379 -2.73 -16.08 8.28
N ASP A 380 -3.79 -16.86 8.52
CA ASP A 380 -4.64 -17.45 7.47
C ASP A 380 -3.85 -18.20 6.38
N LEU A 381 -2.79 -18.92 6.81
CA LEU A 381 -1.95 -19.71 5.91
C LEU A 381 -2.29 -21.21 5.97
N GLU A 382 -3.27 -21.62 6.77
CA GLU A 382 -3.73 -23.01 6.86
C GLU A 382 -4.25 -23.51 5.50
N GLY A 383 -3.76 -24.69 5.10
CA GLY A 383 -4.08 -25.29 3.80
C GLY A 383 -3.32 -24.69 2.60
N LEU A 384 -2.42 -23.74 2.84
CA LEU A 384 -1.56 -23.13 1.82
C LEU A 384 -0.09 -23.56 1.95
N GLU A 385 0.24 -24.39 2.94
CA GLU A 385 1.60 -24.72 3.37
C GLU A 385 2.44 -25.31 2.24
N GLU A 386 1.83 -26.16 1.40
CA GLU A 386 2.49 -26.84 0.29
C GLU A 386 2.45 -26.07 -1.03
N ARG A 387 1.77 -24.91 -1.04
CA ARG A 387 1.72 -24.06 -2.24
C ARG A 387 3.03 -23.30 -2.43
N HIS A 388 3.35 -23.07 -3.70
CA HIS A 388 4.48 -22.21 -4.06
C HIS A 388 4.15 -20.75 -3.66
N PRO A 389 5.00 -20.01 -2.93
CA PRO A 389 4.72 -18.65 -2.47
C PRO A 389 4.32 -17.70 -3.59
N MET A 390 4.90 -17.85 -4.78
CA MET A 390 4.56 -16.98 -5.92
C MET A 390 3.15 -17.20 -6.50
N SER A 391 2.50 -18.33 -6.18
CA SER A 391 1.09 -18.59 -6.57
C SER A 391 0.06 -17.93 -5.65
N LEU A 392 0.52 -17.33 -4.55
CA LEU A 392 -0.34 -16.71 -3.54
C LEU A 392 -0.74 -15.29 -3.94
N SER A 393 -1.85 -14.80 -3.36
CA SER A 393 -2.24 -13.39 -3.46
C SER A 393 -1.21 -12.48 -2.77
N GLY A 394 -1.24 -11.18 -3.07
CA GLY A 394 -0.33 -10.21 -2.45
C GLY A 394 -0.39 -10.21 -0.91
N GLY A 395 -1.60 -10.25 -0.34
CA GLY A 395 -1.81 -10.33 1.10
C GLY A 395 -1.26 -11.62 1.71
N GLN A 396 -1.53 -12.77 1.08
CA GLN A 396 -1.00 -14.06 1.53
C GLN A 396 0.53 -14.12 1.50
N LYS A 397 1.17 -13.53 0.46
CA LYS A 397 2.63 -13.39 0.41
C LYS A 397 3.15 -12.55 1.58
N GLN A 398 2.45 -11.49 1.93
CA GLN A 398 2.78 -10.66 3.09
C GLN A 398 2.67 -11.46 4.39
N SER A 399 1.60 -12.26 4.55
CA SER A 399 1.44 -13.18 5.68
C SER A 399 2.60 -14.18 5.78
N VAL A 400 3.06 -14.76 4.65
CA VAL A 400 4.22 -15.66 4.63
C VAL A 400 5.51 -14.96 5.09
N ALA A 401 5.75 -13.72 4.65
CA ALA A 401 6.92 -12.96 5.06
C ALA A 401 6.89 -12.61 6.57
N ILE A 402 5.70 -12.30 7.10
CA ILE A 402 5.50 -12.09 8.54
C ILE A 402 5.74 -13.43 9.31
N ALA A 403 5.21 -14.56 8.83
CA ALA A 403 5.44 -15.87 9.42
C ALA A 403 6.93 -16.21 9.47
N SER A 404 7.67 -15.91 8.39
CA SER A 404 9.13 -16.09 8.33
C SER A 404 9.87 -15.23 9.36
N ALA A 405 9.42 -14.00 9.56
CA ALA A 405 9.99 -13.10 10.59
C ALA A 405 9.77 -13.65 12.00
N LEU A 406 8.56 -14.14 12.30
CA LEU A 406 8.22 -14.76 13.58
C LEU A 406 9.05 -16.01 13.84
N ALA A 407 9.16 -16.89 12.85
CA ALA A 407 9.93 -18.12 12.96
C ALA A 407 11.45 -17.88 13.17
N SER A 408 11.94 -16.69 12.79
CA SER A 408 13.37 -16.36 12.83
C SER A 408 13.96 -16.25 14.25
N SER A 409 13.13 -16.13 15.29
CA SER A 409 13.53 -15.95 16.69
C SER A 409 14.53 -14.80 16.90
N LYS A 410 14.46 -13.76 16.05
CA LYS A 410 15.31 -12.57 16.13
C LYS A 410 14.77 -11.59 17.17
N LYS A 411 15.69 -10.78 17.73
CA LYS A 411 15.34 -9.78 18.78
C LYS A 411 14.79 -8.48 18.23
N VAL A 412 15.12 -8.13 16.99
CA VAL A 412 14.70 -6.91 16.32
C VAL A 412 14.04 -7.28 15.01
N LEU A 413 12.74 -7.04 14.91
CA LEU A 413 11.96 -7.28 13.70
C LEU A 413 11.61 -5.95 13.06
N ILE A 414 11.94 -5.80 11.79
CA ILE A 414 11.74 -4.57 11.02
C ILE A 414 10.81 -4.90 9.87
N PHE A 415 9.68 -4.22 9.82
CA PHE A 415 8.67 -4.38 8.79
C PHE A 415 8.59 -3.10 7.96
N ASP A 416 8.90 -3.19 6.67
CA ASP A 416 8.83 -2.04 5.73
C ASP A 416 7.52 -2.12 4.95
N GLU A 417 6.57 -1.20 5.24
CA GLU A 417 5.21 -1.11 4.69
C GLU A 417 4.41 -2.43 4.79
N PRO A 418 4.28 -3.05 5.99
CA PRO A 418 3.73 -4.40 6.15
C PRO A 418 2.24 -4.53 5.82
N THR A 419 1.50 -3.44 5.76
CA THR A 419 0.04 -3.44 5.51
C THR A 419 -0.34 -2.88 4.14
N SER A 420 0.64 -2.72 3.25
CA SER A 420 0.36 -2.28 1.88
C SER A 420 -0.47 -3.33 1.14
N GLY A 421 -1.64 -2.93 0.63
CA GLY A 421 -2.58 -3.83 -0.06
C GLY A 421 -3.35 -4.79 0.87
N LEU A 422 -3.25 -4.64 2.20
CA LEU A 422 -4.08 -5.37 3.14
C LEU A 422 -5.40 -4.64 3.40
N ASP A 423 -6.48 -5.41 3.47
CA ASP A 423 -7.75 -4.91 3.99
C ASP A 423 -7.69 -4.66 5.51
N TYR A 424 -8.78 -4.12 6.07
CA TYR A 424 -8.80 -3.74 7.48
C TYR A 424 -8.68 -4.94 8.43
N SER A 425 -9.28 -6.09 8.10
CA SER A 425 -9.21 -7.28 8.96
C SER A 425 -7.78 -7.81 9.06
N HIS A 426 -7.09 -7.97 7.94
CA HIS A 426 -5.70 -8.43 7.92
C HIS A 426 -4.74 -7.41 8.56
N MET A 427 -5.02 -6.10 8.42
CA MET A 427 -4.25 -5.08 9.12
C MET A 427 -4.40 -5.21 10.65
N LEU A 428 -5.61 -5.44 11.16
CA LEU A 428 -5.85 -5.66 12.59
C LEU A 428 -5.15 -6.92 13.11
N GLU A 429 -5.12 -7.98 12.33
CA GLU A 429 -4.39 -9.21 12.67
C GLU A 429 -2.88 -8.96 12.74
N ALA A 430 -2.31 -8.29 11.73
CA ALA A 430 -0.91 -7.89 11.77
C ALA A 430 -0.59 -7.00 12.98
N ALA A 431 -1.48 -6.07 13.32
CA ALA A 431 -1.34 -5.21 14.48
C ALA A 431 -1.27 -6.01 15.80
N ARG A 432 -2.18 -6.99 15.98
CA ARG A 432 -2.18 -7.88 17.15
C ARG A 432 -0.91 -8.70 17.25
N LEU A 433 -0.43 -9.22 16.11
CA LEU A 433 0.82 -9.99 16.06
C LEU A 433 2.02 -9.13 16.46
N PHE A 434 2.12 -7.90 15.95
CA PHE A 434 3.21 -7.00 16.33
C PHE A 434 3.21 -6.69 17.82
N GLN A 435 2.05 -6.53 18.43
CA GLN A 435 1.92 -6.35 19.88
C GLN A 435 2.35 -7.59 20.65
N ALA A 436 1.88 -8.78 20.25
CA ALA A 436 2.27 -10.03 20.91
C ALA A 436 3.79 -10.26 20.85
N ILE A 437 4.41 -10.01 19.70
CA ILE A 437 5.86 -10.09 19.53
C ILE A 437 6.59 -9.11 20.47
N ALA A 438 6.09 -7.90 20.60
CA ALA A 438 6.68 -6.90 21.50
C ALA A 438 6.50 -7.33 22.97
N GLU A 439 5.34 -7.88 23.34
CA GLU A 439 5.11 -8.43 24.68
C GLU A 439 6.07 -9.54 25.08
N ASP A 440 6.56 -10.33 24.10
CA ASP A 440 7.62 -11.32 24.28
C ASP A 440 9.03 -10.72 24.43
N GLY A 441 9.12 -9.39 24.45
CA GLY A 441 10.36 -8.64 24.71
C GLY A 441 11.19 -8.31 23.47
N MET A 442 10.68 -8.56 22.26
CA MET A 442 11.34 -8.20 21.02
C MET A 442 11.09 -6.72 20.67
N ALA A 443 12.02 -6.08 19.96
CA ALA A 443 11.80 -4.77 19.37
C ALA A 443 11.13 -4.95 18.00
N VAL A 444 9.97 -4.33 17.81
CA VAL A 444 9.24 -4.31 16.54
C VAL A 444 9.30 -2.90 15.96
N LEU A 445 9.91 -2.76 14.78
CA LEU A 445 9.90 -1.50 14.03
C LEU A 445 8.99 -1.63 12.83
N VAL A 446 8.07 -0.69 12.71
CA VAL A 446 7.12 -0.63 11.59
C VAL A 446 7.39 0.67 10.81
N VAL A 447 8.02 0.54 9.65
CA VAL A 447 8.16 1.65 8.70
C VAL A 447 6.88 1.73 7.90
N THR A 448 6.12 2.81 8.04
CA THR A 448 4.82 2.87 7.37
C THR A 448 4.29 4.28 7.15
N HIS A 449 3.33 4.40 6.24
CA HIS A 449 2.46 5.56 6.04
C HIS A 449 1.02 5.28 6.51
N ASP A 450 0.76 4.07 7.01
CA ASP A 450 -0.55 3.61 7.47
C ASP A 450 -0.80 4.08 8.90
N MET A 451 -1.48 5.23 9.02
CA MET A 451 -1.77 5.83 10.33
C MET A 451 -2.80 5.02 11.13
N ASP A 452 -3.63 4.20 10.47
CA ASP A 452 -4.55 3.29 11.15
C ASP A 452 -3.76 2.19 11.86
N LEU A 453 -2.75 1.60 11.18
CA LEU A 453 -1.85 0.63 11.80
C LEU A 453 -1.07 1.25 12.98
N VAL A 454 -0.56 2.48 12.80
CA VAL A 454 0.18 3.18 13.86
C VAL A 454 -0.69 3.40 15.08
N ALA A 455 -1.92 3.86 14.90
CA ALA A 455 -2.88 4.05 15.99
C ALA A 455 -3.25 2.71 16.66
N GLU A 456 -3.28 1.63 15.90
CA GLU A 456 -3.75 0.32 16.36
C GLU A 456 -2.70 -0.43 17.20
N CYS A 457 -1.41 -0.38 16.85
CA CYS A 457 -0.40 -1.21 17.51
C CYS A 457 0.86 -0.51 17.99
N CYS A 458 1.17 0.72 17.57
CA CYS A 458 2.43 1.32 17.94
C CYS A 458 2.38 2.02 19.30
N ASP A 459 3.40 1.79 20.14
CA ASP A 459 3.55 2.42 21.45
C ASP A 459 4.30 3.75 21.33
N PHE A 460 5.24 3.82 20.38
CA PHE A 460 6.13 4.92 20.16
C PHE A 460 6.29 5.22 18.66
N ALA A 461 6.53 6.44 18.30
CA ALA A 461 6.78 6.82 16.93
C ALA A 461 7.94 7.78 16.79
N VAL A 462 8.66 7.63 15.67
CA VAL A 462 9.75 8.50 15.25
C VAL A 462 9.43 9.01 13.85
N VAL A 463 9.44 10.32 13.67
CA VAL A 463 9.25 10.97 12.37
C VAL A 463 10.59 11.45 11.85
N LEU A 464 10.97 10.92 10.68
CA LEU A 464 12.19 11.30 9.98
C LEU A 464 11.92 12.36 8.91
N GLU A 465 12.80 13.34 8.82
CA GLU A 465 12.84 14.31 7.73
C GLU A 465 14.28 14.51 7.26
N ARG A 466 14.52 14.34 5.94
CA ARG A 466 15.85 14.52 5.31
C ARG A 466 16.98 13.79 6.05
N GLY A 467 16.69 12.60 6.54
CA GLY A 467 17.65 11.75 7.25
C GLY A 467 17.80 12.03 8.74
N ALA A 468 17.18 13.06 9.29
CA ALA A 468 17.23 13.41 10.70
C ALA A 468 15.92 13.08 11.43
N VAL A 469 16.00 12.91 12.76
CA VAL A 469 14.81 12.82 13.61
C VAL A 469 14.21 14.21 13.76
N LEU A 470 12.98 14.38 13.26
CA LEU A 470 12.24 15.63 13.40
C LEU A 470 11.48 15.66 14.74
N ARG A 471 10.82 14.57 15.07
CA ARG A 471 10.06 14.40 16.31
C ARG A 471 10.00 12.93 16.68
N GLU A 472 10.06 12.65 17.98
CA GLU A 472 9.78 11.33 18.52
C GLU A 472 8.90 11.44 19.77
N GLY A 473 8.14 10.40 20.08
CA GLY A 473 7.29 10.38 21.27
C GLY A 473 6.35 9.18 21.33
N PRO A 474 5.61 9.05 22.43
CA PRO A 474 4.54 8.07 22.53
C PRO A 474 3.45 8.35 21.49
N VAL A 475 2.79 7.28 21.04
CA VAL A 475 1.67 7.39 20.11
C VAL A 475 0.42 7.72 20.91
N ASP A 476 0.08 8.98 20.96
CA ASP A 476 -1.17 9.50 21.50
C ASP A 476 -1.94 10.30 20.44
N ALA A 477 -3.16 10.73 20.76
CA ALA A 477 -4.00 11.48 19.85
C ALA A 477 -3.32 12.76 19.33
N SER A 478 -2.57 13.46 20.19
CA SER A 478 -1.88 14.71 19.84
C SER A 478 -0.73 14.47 18.86
N PHE A 479 0.04 13.40 19.09
CA PHE A 479 1.13 13.00 18.20
C PHE A 479 0.59 12.60 16.82
N LEU A 480 -0.47 11.80 16.78
CA LEU A 480 -1.07 11.31 15.52
C LEU A 480 -1.66 12.46 14.69
N VAL A 481 -2.42 13.37 15.31
CA VAL A 481 -2.96 14.56 14.63
C VAL A 481 -1.81 15.38 14.04
N TRP A 482 -0.77 15.66 14.84
CA TRP A 482 0.41 16.40 14.36
C TRP A 482 1.12 15.65 13.21
N ALA A 483 1.35 14.33 13.35
CA ALA A 483 2.05 13.53 12.34
C ALA A 483 1.29 13.51 10.99
N ILE A 484 -0.04 13.33 11.02
CA ILE A 484 -0.89 13.38 9.83
C ILE A 484 -0.80 14.76 9.17
N GLN A 485 -0.94 15.83 9.95
CA GLN A 485 -0.84 17.20 9.43
C GLN A 485 0.53 17.46 8.81
N TYR A 486 1.61 17.03 9.47
CA TYR A 486 2.97 17.17 8.98
C TYR A 486 3.19 16.40 7.67
N LEU A 487 2.77 15.14 7.59
CA LEU A 487 2.94 14.28 6.43
C LEU A 487 2.14 14.78 5.20
N ARG A 488 1.02 15.47 5.42
CA ARG A 488 0.18 16.09 4.37
C ARG A 488 0.69 17.46 3.88
N ARG A 489 1.46 18.20 4.69
CA ARG A 489 1.92 19.56 4.32
C ARG A 489 2.76 19.55 3.03
N ASP A 490 2.61 20.61 2.23
CA ASP A 490 3.48 20.87 1.08
C ASP A 490 4.74 21.61 1.53
N THR A 491 5.92 21.03 1.29
CA THR A 491 7.21 21.65 1.61
C THR A 491 7.87 22.36 0.43
N SER A 492 7.19 22.43 -0.73
CA SER A 492 7.69 23.15 -1.92
C SER A 492 7.80 24.66 -1.71
N ASN A 493 7.08 25.24 -0.74
CA ASN A 493 7.26 26.63 -0.30
C ASN A 493 8.27 26.68 0.86
N GLY A 494 9.55 26.73 0.52
CA GLY A 494 10.64 26.89 1.46
C GLY A 494 10.70 28.30 2.07
N ASN A 495 9.81 28.62 2.98
CA ASN A 495 9.93 29.72 3.95
C ASN A 495 8.78 29.60 4.97
N GLU A 496 9.04 28.81 6.01
CA GLU A 496 8.38 29.02 7.32
C GLU A 496 9.12 28.14 8.35
N ARG A 497 10.33 28.60 8.73
CA ARG A 497 10.90 28.28 10.02
C ARG A 497 10.25 29.22 11.03
N GLU A 498 9.07 28.87 11.53
CA GLU A 498 8.53 29.50 12.75
C GLU A 498 7.45 28.56 13.32
N GLY A 499 7.62 28.15 14.58
CA GLY A 499 6.57 27.54 15.39
C GLY A 499 6.82 26.12 15.92
N ALA A 500 8.06 25.78 16.29
CA ALA A 500 8.33 24.55 17.04
C ALA A 500 9.04 24.89 18.38
N THR A 501 8.43 25.78 19.19
CA THR A 501 8.76 25.96 20.60
C THR A 501 7.49 26.39 21.32
N ALA A 502 6.76 25.42 21.89
CA ALA A 502 5.98 25.53 23.12
C ALA A 502 5.48 24.11 23.48
#